data_4dbc25ad12fe85f6101fad371a067c25
#
_entry.id   4dbc25ad12fe85f6101fad371a067c25
#
_cell.length_a   1.000
_cell.length_b   1.000
_cell.length_c   1.000
_cell.angle_alpha   90.00
_cell.angle_beta   90.00
_cell.angle_gamma   90.00
#
_symmetry.space_group_name_H-M   'P 1'
#
loop_
_entity.id
_entity.type
_entity.pdbx_description
1 polymer ?
#
loop_
_entity_poly.entity_id
_entity_poly.type
_entity_poly.pdbx_seq_one_letter_code
_entity_poly.pdbx_strand_id
1 'polypeptide(L)'
;NFNNISLLSEDIIINGSSFSDKSLSEFAMNNNKGGFEFLSCIPGTVGGGIKMNAGCFNREFKDILISLQAINKSGQVTMIQAKEIDFKYRDSGLSNDLIFLSASFKGFKKNSDLIKKEMEKLKEKKEKAQPTRIKTSGSTFKNPLDQSDKKVWQLIKESVPLKKSFGDACISEKHCNFFVNKGNAKFDDMKKLIEFVSESV
;
A
#
# COMPACT_ATOMS: atom_id res chain seq x y z
N ASN A 1 18.83 6.74 -10.76
CA ASN A 1 17.41 7.10 -10.77
C ASN A 1 16.59 5.87 -11.13
N PHE A 2 15.85 5.28 -10.15
CA PHE A 2 15.06 4.04 -10.33
C PHE A 2 13.61 4.37 -10.69
N ASN A 3 13.38 5.31 -11.60
CA ASN A 3 12.07 5.79 -12.01
C ASN A 3 11.79 5.54 -13.51
N ASN A 4 12.19 4.38 -14.02
CA ASN A 4 11.95 3.97 -15.39
C ASN A 4 10.81 2.94 -15.42
N ILE A 5 10.06 2.91 -16.51
CA ILE A 5 9.03 1.92 -16.77
C ILE A 5 9.01 1.57 -18.26
N SER A 6 8.84 0.30 -18.58
CA SER A 6 8.71 -0.19 -19.96
C SER A 6 7.96 -1.51 -20.02
N LEU A 7 7.45 -1.83 -21.21
CA LEU A 7 7.03 -3.19 -21.54
C LEU A 7 8.28 -4.03 -21.87
N LEU A 8 8.46 -5.15 -21.19
CA LEU A 8 9.50 -6.13 -21.50
C LEU A 8 9.04 -7.15 -22.54
N SER A 9 7.75 -7.48 -22.48
CA SER A 9 7.07 -8.33 -23.47
C SER A 9 5.59 -7.96 -23.54
N GLU A 10 4.79 -8.71 -24.32
CA GLU A 10 3.36 -8.44 -24.46
C GLU A 10 2.63 -8.33 -23.13
N ASP A 11 2.97 -9.14 -22.13
CA ASP A 11 2.26 -9.17 -20.83
C ASP A 11 3.11 -8.79 -19.62
N ILE A 12 4.38 -8.39 -19.82
CA ILE A 12 5.30 -8.10 -18.73
C ILE A 12 5.69 -6.63 -18.74
N ILE A 13 5.44 -5.96 -17.60
CA ILE A 13 5.89 -4.60 -17.31
C ILE A 13 7.07 -4.69 -16.36
N ILE A 14 8.16 -3.99 -16.66
CA ILE A 14 9.29 -3.78 -15.76
C ILE A 14 9.36 -2.31 -15.37
N ASN A 15 9.59 -2.04 -14.08
CA ASN A 15 9.79 -0.68 -13.60
C ASN A 15 10.76 -0.58 -12.43
N GLY A 16 11.30 0.62 -12.24
CA GLY A 16 12.15 0.96 -11.10
C GLY A 16 11.35 1.04 -9.80
N SER A 17 12.01 0.72 -8.69
CA SER A 17 11.37 0.65 -7.36
C SER A 17 10.84 1.99 -6.83
N SER A 18 11.34 3.13 -7.32
CA SER A 18 10.88 4.46 -6.94
C SER A 18 9.68 4.97 -7.77
N PHE A 19 9.23 4.18 -8.74
CA PHE A 19 8.04 4.51 -9.53
C PHE A 19 6.79 4.44 -8.65
N SER A 20 5.82 5.35 -8.87
CA SER A 20 4.61 5.34 -8.04
C SER A 20 3.66 4.22 -8.42
N ASP A 21 2.98 3.64 -7.44
CA ASP A 21 1.97 2.60 -7.64
C ASP A 21 0.86 3.08 -8.59
N LYS A 22 0.42 4.32 -8.40
CA LYS A 22 -0.58 4.95 -9.27
C LYS A 22 -0.09 5.06 -10.71
N SER A 23 1.15 5.52 -10.94
CA SER A 23 1.69 5.67 -12.29
C SER A 23 1.90 4.31 -12.97
N LEU A 24 2.22 3.25 -12.21
CA LEU A 24 2.27 1.89 -12.74
C LEU A 24 0.89 1.43 -13.23
N SER A 25 -0.19 1.70 -12.47
CA SER A 25 -1.53 1.36 -12.92
C SER A 25 -1.98 2.15 -14.16
N GLU A 26 -1.61 3.43 -14.25
CA GLU A 26 -1.89 4.28 -15.41
C GLU A 26 -1.11 3.82 -16.65
N PHE A 27 0.17 3.47 -16.50
CA PHE A 27 0.97 2.90 -17.59
C PHE A 27 0.37 1.57 -18.10
N ALA A 28 -0.01 0.68 -17.19
CA ALA A 28 -0.65 -0.58 -17.55
C ALA A 28 -1.96 -0.35 -18.32
N MET A 29 -2.81 0.56 -17.85
CA MET A 29 -4.05 0.96 -18.55
C MET A 29 -3.78 1.46 -19.97
N ASN A 30 -2.81 2.37 -20.14
CA ASN A 30 -2.46 2.95 -21.44
C ASN A 30 -1.90 1.90 -22.42
N ASN A 31 -1.40 0.78 -21.90
CA ASN A 31 -0.89 -0.34 -22.70
C ASN A 31 -1.88 -1.52 -22.75
N ASN A 32 -3.16 -1.32 -22.41
CA ASN A 32 -4.19 -2.35 -22.43
C ASN A 32 -3.86 -3.57 -21.55
N LYS A 33 -3.24 -3.34 -20.36
CA LYS A 33 -2.87 -4.38 -19.39
C LYS A 33 -3.71 -4.27 -18.12
N GLY A 34 -4.59 -5.25 -17.93
CA GLY A 34 -5.36 -5.42 -16.69
C GLY A 34 -4.58 -6.13 -15.60
N GLY A 35 -5.12 -6.09 -14.38
CA GLY A 35 -4.53 -6.68 -13.18
C GLY A 35 -3.87 -5.66 -12.24
N PHE A 36 -3.70 -4.41 -12.69
CA PHE A 36 -3.02 -3.33 -11.94
C PHE A 36 -3.99 -2.28 -11.39
N GLU A 37 -5.29 -2.42 -11.60
CA GLU A 37 -6.31 -1.41 -11.29
C GLU A 37 -6.30 -1.00 -9.82
N PHE A 38 -6.06 -1.97 -8.91
CA PHE A 38 -6.03 -1.75 -7.47
C PHE A 38 -4.89 -0.80 -7.02
N LEU A 39 -3.78 -0.76 -7.76
CA LEU A 39 -2.65 0.12 -7.48
C LEU A 39 -3.02 1.61 -7.60
N SER A 40 -4.04 1.94 -8.40
CA SER A 40 -4.54 3.32 -8.51
C SER A 40 -5.06 3.88 -7.17
N CYS A 41 -5.35 3.00 -6.22
CA CYS A 41 -5.84 3.32 -4.89
C CYS A 41 -4.76 3.27 -3.81
N ILE A 42 -3.53 2.85 -4.12
CA ILE A 42 -2.45 2.72 -3.14
C ILE A 42 -1.50 3.91 -3.28
N PRO A 43 -1.34 4.75 -2.26
CA PRO A 43 -0.30 5.78 -2.26
C PRO A 43 1.04 5.14 -1.93
N GLY A 44 2.08 5.48 -2.68
CA GLY A 44 3.41 4.98 -2.41
C GLY A 44 4.20 4.69 -3.67
N THR A 45 5.28 3.98 -3.47
CA THR A 45 6.18 3.52 -4.54
C THR A 45 6.14 1.99 -4.64
N VAL A 46 6.45 1.49 -5.81
CA VAL A 46 6.52 0.05 -6.09
C VAL A 46 7.41 -0.69 -5.10
N GLY A 47 8.57 -0.14 -4.76
CA GLY A 47 9.45 -0.78 -3.77
C GLY A 47 8.82 -0.88 -2.39
N GLY A 48 8.16 0.18 -1.92
CA GLY A 48 7.39 0.18 -0.67
C GLY A 48 6.19 -0.76 -0.73
N GLY A 49 5.49 -0.78 -1.85
CA GLY A 49 4.36 -1.68 -2.11
C GLY A 49 4.75 -3.16 -2.03
N ILE A 50 5.87 -3.54 -2.66
CA ILE A 50 6.41 -4.91 -2.59
C ILE A 50 6.83 -5.25 -1.15
N LYS A 51 7.57 -4.36 -0.48
CA LYS A 51 8.05 -4.60 0.90
C LYS A 51 6.90 -4.87 1.86
N MET A 52 5.82 -4.15 1.70
CA MET A 52 4.62 -4.27 2.52
C MET A 52 3.59 -5.28 1.98
N ASN A 53 3.85 -5.95 0.87
CA ASN A 53 2.80 -6.67 0.15
C ASN A 53 1.50 -5.85 0.13
N ALA A 54 1.62 -4.58 -0.27
CA ALA A 54 0.51 -3.64 -0.21
C ALA A 54 -0.64 -4.11 -1.08
N GLY A 55 -1.86 -3.85 -0.63
CA GLY A 55 -3.04 -4.26 -1.37
C GLY A 55 -4.31 -3.59 -0.89
N CYS A 56 -5.31 -3.63 -1.74
CA CYS A 56 -6.68 -3.22 -1.45
C CYS A 56 -7.66 -3.98 -2.33
N PHE A 57 -8.92 -4.04 -1.91
CA PHE A 57 -9.99 -4.71 -2.67
C PHE A 57 -9.66 -6.16 -3.04
N ASN A 58 -9.12 -6.92 -2.09
CA ASN A 58 -8.71 -8.34 -2.22
C ASN A 58 -7.62 -8.61 -3.27
N ARG A 59 -6.83 -7.58 -3.63
CA ARG A 59 -5.65 -7.72 -4.48
C ARG A 59 -4.43 -7.20 -3.73
N GLU A 60 -3.29 -7.84 -3.97
CA GLU A 60 -2.01 -7.53 -3.34
C GLU A 60 -0.88 -7.57 -4.38
N PHE A 61 0.30 -6.99 -4.04
CA PHE A 61 1.48 -7.02 -4.92
C PHE A 61 1.90 -8.43 -5.31
N LYS A 62 1.77 -9.41 -4.41
CA LYS A 62 2.07 -10.83 -4.71
C LYS A 62 1.30 -11.39 -5.90
N ASP A 63 0.11 -10.84 -6.21
CA ASP A 63 -0.77 -11.36 -7.28
C ASP A 63 -0.27 -10.99 -8.68
N ILE A 64 0.62 -10.00 -8.78
CA ILE A 64 1.13 -9.48 -10.05
C ILE A 64 2.65 -9.56 -10.18
N LEU A 65 3.39 -9.71 -9.07
CA LEU A 65 4.85 -9.74 -9.08
C LEU A 65 5.37 -11.03 -9.76
N ILE A 66 6.36 -10.87 -10.65
CA ILE A 66 7.13 -11.98 -11.25
C ILE A 66 8.47 -12.11 -10.54
N SER A 67 9.22 -11.00 -10.48
CA SER A 67 10.55 -10.97 -9.89
C SER A 67 10.90 -9.57 -9.40
N LEU A 68 11.86 -9.53 -8.49
CA LEU A 68 12.40 -8.33 -7.88
C LEU A 68 13.93 -8.35 -8.00
N GLN A 69 14.52 -7.27 -8.49
CA GLN A 69 15.96 -7.04 -8.42
C GLN A 69 16.26 -6.21 -7.18
N ALA A 70 17.18 -6.67 -6.36
CA ALA A 70 17.59 -6.01 -5.12
C ALA A 70 19.10 -6.02 -4.96
N ILE A 71 19.62 -5.06 -4.19
CA ILE A 71 21.02 -4.97 -3.78
C ILE A 71 21.13 -5.07 -2.26
N ASN A 72 22.08 -5.81 -1.75
CA ASN A 72 22.35 -5.92 -0.33
C ASN A 72 23.42 -4.91 0.14
N LYS A 73 23.70 -4.88 1.45
CA LYS A 73 24.71 -3.98 2.05
C LYS A 73 26.14 -4.19 1.55
N SER A 74 26.46 -5.38 1.03
CA SER A 74 27.78 -5.66 0.43
C SER A 74 27.88 -5.24 -1.04
N GLY A 75 26.84 -4.62 -1.60
CA GLY A 75 26.82 -4.19 -2.99
C GLY A 75 26.48 -5.30 -3.99
N GLN A 76 26.12 -6.50 -3.52
CA GLN A 76 25.76 -7.61 -4.38
C GLN A 76 24.32 -7.46 -4.87
N VAL A 77 24.15 -7.46 -6.20
CA VAL A 77 22.83 -7.44 -6.85
C VAL A 77 22.31 -8.86 -7.03
N THR A 78 21.07 -9.09 -6.65
CA THR A 78 20.40 -10.39 -6.80
C THR A 78 19.02 -10.23 -7.41
N MET A 79 18.58 -11.27 -8.13
CA MET A 79 17.21 -11.41 -8.64
C MET A 79 16.46 -12.41 -7.75
N ILE A 80 15.34 -11.98 -7.21
CA ILE A 80 14.47 -12.78 -6.34
C ILE A 80 13.19 -13.05 -7.11
N GLN A 81 12.83 -14.33 -7.29
CA GLN A 81 11.57 -14.69 -7.94
C GLN A 81 10.40 -14.55 -6.95
N ALA A 82 9.23 -14.12 -7.42
CA ALA A 82 8.06 -13.96 -6.54
C ALA A 82 7.69 -15.25 -5.78
N LYS A 83 7.88 -16.42 -6.39
CA LYS A 83 7.65 -17.73 -5.77
C LYS A 83 8.60 -18.06 -4.59
N GLU A 84 9.72 -17.35 -4.48
CA GLU A 84 10.71 -17.50 -3.40
C GLU A 84 10.43 -16.56 -2.22
N ILE A 85 9.46 -15.66 -2.38
CA ILE A 85 9.08 -14.65 -1.37
C ILE A 85 7.92 -15.20 -0.54
N ASP A 86 8.10 -15.30 0.78
CA ASP A 86 7.06 -15.72 1.73
C ASP A 86 6.12 -14.54 2.06
N PHE A 87 5.32 -14.16 1.07
CA PHE A 87 4.36 -13.06 1.24
C PHE A 87 3.29 -13.38 2.28
N LYS A 88 3.20 -12.52 3.27
CA LYS A 88 2.14 -12.50 4.29
C LYS A 88 1.30 -11.23 4.19
N TYR A 89 0.27 -11.13 4.99
CA TYR A 89 -0.54 -9.92 5.10
C TYR A 89 0.32 -8.74 5.56
N ARG A 90 0.47 -7.74 4.69
CA ARG A 90 1.28 -6.54 4.93
C ARG A 90 2.74 -6.82 5.30
N ASP A 91 3.29 -7.87 4.70
CA ASP A 91 4.70 -8.23 4.84
C ASP A 91 5.17 -9.05 3.63
N SER A 92 6.38 -8.79 3.16
CA SER A 92 7.05 -9.63 2.14
C SER A 92 8.00 -10.66 2.76
N GLY A 93 8.27 -10.61 4.06
CA GLY A 93 9.29 -11.45 4.71
C GLY A 93 10.74 -11.16 4.25
N LEU A 94 10.95 -10.25 3.29
CA LEU A 94 12.27 -9.92 2.78
C LEU A 94 13.08 -9.11 3.80
N SER A 95 14.42 -9.34 3.83
CA SER A 95 15.33 -8.62 4.72
C SER A 95 15.22 -7.10 4.58
N ASN A 96 15.35 -6.40 5.70
CA ASN A 96 15.41 -4.93 5.73
C ASN A 96 16.75 -4.39 5.20
N ASP A 97 17.73 -5.25 4.98
CA ASP A 97 19.05 -4.90 4.43
C ASP A 97 19.05 -4.82 2.89
N LEU A 98 17.95 -5.20 2.26
CA LEU A 98 17.77 -5.12 0.82
C LEU A 98 17.25 -3.76 0.37
N ILE A 99 17.90 -3.18 -0.62
CA ILE A 99 17.40 -2.02 -1.36
C ILE A 99 16.85 -2.54 -2.69
N PHE A 100 15.57 -2.33 -2.93
CA PHE A 100 14.91 -2.75 -4.16
C PHE A 100 15.26 -1.80 -5.30
N LEU A 101 15.66 -2.35 -6.43
CA LEU A 101 16.10 -1.59 -7.61
C LEU A 101 15.01 -1.52 -8.68
N SER A 102 14.50 -2.67 -9.08
CA SER A 102 13.45 -2.80 -10.10
C SER A 102 12.61 -4.06 -9.87
N ALA A 103 11.42 -4.10 -10.46
CA ALA A 103 10.55 -5.26 -10.40
C ALA A 103 9.87 -5.52 -11.73
N SER A 104 9.56 -6.78 -12.01
CA SER A 104 8.81 -7.23 -13.17
C SER A 104 7.44 -7.73 -12.74
N PHE A 105 6.41 -7.34 -13.48
CA PHE A 105 5.01 -7.63 -13.17
C PHE A 105 4.31 -8.27 -14.35
N LYS A 106 3.37 -9.17 -14.07
CA LYS A 106 2.52 -9.81 -15.08
C LYS A 106 1.15 -9.16 -15.13
N GLY A 107 0.78 -8.68 -16.31
CA GLY A 107 -0.57 -8.27 -16.65
C GLY A 107 -1.27 -9.30 -17.55
N PHE A 108 -2.43 -8.93 -18.02
CA PHE A 108 -3.18 -9.65 -19.05
C PHE A 108 -3.88 -8.64 -19.98
N LYS A 109 -4.16 -9.06 -21.22
CA LYS A 109 -4.81 -8.19 -22.20
C LYS A 109 -6.22 -7.80 -21.74
N LYS A 110 -6.49 -6.50 -21.65
CA LYS A 110 -7.79 -5.92 -21.25
C LYS A 110 -7.95 -4.54 -21.87
N ASN A 111 -9.14 -4.22 -22.36
CA ASN A 111 -9.41 -2.91 -22.97
C ASN A 111 -9.22 -1.79 -21.97
N SER A 112 -8.53 -0.70 -22.37
CA SER A 112 -8.20 0.45 -21.52
C SER A 112 -9.42 1.15 -20.93
N ASP A 113 -10.54 1.24 -21.67
CA ASP A 113 -11.75 1.87 -21.16
C ASP A 113 -12.39 1.05 -20.04
N LEU A 114 -12.32 -0.29 -20.10
CA LEU A 114 -12.76 -1.18 -19.02
C LEU A 114 -11.86 -1.05 -17.80
N ILE A 115 -10.54 -0.96 -17.99
CA ILE A 115 -9.58 -0.73 -16.91
C ILE A 115 -9.87 0.61 -16.24
N LYS A 116 -10.05 1.67 -17.02
CA LYS A 116 -10.37 3.01 -16.52
C LYS A 116 -11.63 3.03 -15.67
N LYS A 117 -12.72 2.45 -16.17
CA LYS A 117 -13.99 2.34 -15.43
C LYS A 117 -13.82 1.59 -14.10
N GLU A 118 -13.00 0.53 -14.07
CA GLU A 118 -12.72 -0.20 -12.85
C GLU A 118 -11.89 0.63 -11.86
N MET A 119 -10.86 1.32 -12.32
CA MET A 119 -10.07 2.24 -11.49
C MET A 119 -10.93 3.34 -10.86
N GLU A 120 -11.83 3.95 -11.64
CA GLU A 120 -12.78 4.97 -11.17
C GLU A 120 -13.71 4.39 -10.07
N LYS A 121 -14.30 3.22 -10.32
CA LYS A 121 -15.14 2.52 -9.34
C LYS A 121 -14.40 2.19 -8.04
N LEU A 122 -13.13 1.76 -8.12
CA LEU A 122 -12.32 1.49 -6.95
C LEU A 122 -12.01 2.78 -6.16
N LYS A 123 -11.69 3.88 -6.86
CA LYS A 123 -11.50 5.21 -6.24
C LYS A 123 -12.75 5.68 -5.50
N GLU A 124 -13.92 5.61 -6.13
CA GLU A 124 -15.18 5.98 -5.49
C GLU A 124 -15.46 5.16 -4.23
N LYS A 125 -15.25 3.83 -4.29
CA LYS A 125 -15.39 2.96 -3.12
C LYS A 125 -14.45 3.37 -1.99
N LYS A 126 -13.19 3.69 -2.32
CA LYS A 126 -12.20 4.14 -1.34
C LYS A 126 -12.60 5.49 -0.75
N GLU A 127 -13.00 6.45 -1.56
CA GLU A 127 -13.45 7.78 -1.11
C GLU A 127 -14.69 7.72 -0.20
N LYS A 128 -15.59 6.76 -0.42
CA LYS A 128 -16.72 6.51 0.48
C LYS A 128 -16.28 5.95 1.83
N ALA A 129 -15.30 5.07 1.86
CA ALA A 129 -14.90 4.32 3.06
C ALA A 129 -13.80 4.99 3.89
N GLN A 130 -12.93 5.78 3.28
CA GLN A 130 -11.73 6.31 3.91
C GLN A 130 -11.68 7.85 3.79
N PRO A 131 -11.00 8.54 4.73
CA PRO A 131 -10.78 9.97 4.61
C PRO A 131 -9.86 10.28 3.43
N THR A 132 -10.19 11.33 2.68
CA THR A 132 -9.42 11.82 1.54
C THR A 132 -9.09 13.30 1.72
N ARG A 133 -8.02 13.77 1.08
CA ARG A 133 -7.58 15.18 1.11
C ARG A 133 -7.30 15.73 2.51
N ILE A 134 -6.84 14.88 3.43
CA ILE A 134 -6.44 15.24 4.78
C ILE A 134 -5.02 14.74 5.06
N LYS A 135 -4.34 15.36 6.03
CA LYS A 135 -3.00 14.97 6.46
C LYS A 135 -3.08 13.70 7.32
N THR A 136 -2.88 12.55 6.71
CA THR A 136 -2.86 11.23 7.36
C THR A 136 -1.85 10.31 6.70
N SER A 137 -1.30 9.38 7.48
CA SER A 137 -0.42 8.30 6.99
C SER A 137 -1.18 7.07 6.49
N GLY A 138 -2.53 7.10 6.48
CA GLY A 138 -3.37 5.95 6.16
C GLY A 138 -3.77 5.13 7.37
N SER A 139 -4.00 3.83 7.18
CA SER A 139 -4.32 2.91 8.28
C SER A 139 -3.13 2.77 9.23
N THR A 140 -3.33 3.12 10.48
CA THR A 140 -2.26 3.16 11.49
C THR A 140 -1.88 1.77 11.97
N PHE A 141 -2.85 0.90 12.20
CA PHE A 141 -2.63 -0.46 12.68
C PHE A 141 -2.99 -1.51 11.64
N LYS A 142 -2.29 -2.64 11.66
CA LYS A 142 -2.64 -3.84 10.90
C LYS A 142 -3.86 -4.51 11.53
N ASN A 143 -4.64 -5.25 10.72
CA ASN A 143 -5.69 -6.11 11.29
C ASN A 143 -5.05 -7.27 12.05
N PRO A 144 -5.56 -7.64 13.24
CA PRO A 144 -5.05 -8.74 14.07
C PRO A 144 -5.61 -10.10 13.59
N LEU A 145 -5.19 -10.55 12.40
CA LEU A 145 -5.78 -11.72 11.73
C LEU A 145 -5.70 -13.02 12.56
N ASP A 146 -4.64 -13.15 13.39
CA ASP A 146 -4.41 -14.36 14.20
C ASP A 146 -4.97 -14.24 15.63
N GLN A 147 -5.51 -13.08 16.01
CA GLN A 147 -5.96 -12.77 17.37
C GLN A 147 -7.44 -12.44 17.46
N SER A 148 -8.07 -12.02 16.37
CA SER A 148 -9.46 -11.59 16.35
C SER A 148 -10.09 -11.70 14.96
N ASP A 149 -11.34 -12.13 14.88
CA ASP A 149 -12.17 -12.06 13.68
C ASP A 149 -12.60 -10.62 13.34
N LYS A 150 -12.47 -9.70 14.30
CA LYS A 150 -12.77 -8.27 14.10
C LYS A 150 -11.62 -7.56 13.42
N LYS A 151 -11.97 -6.67 12.49
CA LYS A 151 -10.99 -5.73 11.94
C LYS A 151 -10.60 -4.70 13.00
N VAL A 152 -9.35 -4.23 12.94
CA VAL A 152 -8.82 -3.29 13.94
C VAL A 152 -9.68 -2.03 14.11
N TRP A 153 -10.31 -1.52 13.04
CA TRP A 153 -11.20 -0.36 13.17
C TRP A 153 -12.44 -0.64 14.04
N GLN A 154 -12.92 -1.89 14.08
CA GLN A 154 -14.03 -2.30 14.93
C GLN A 154 -13.58 -2.32 16.40
N LEU A 155 -12.41 -2.88 16.67
CA LEU A 155 -11.81 -2.89 18.00
C LEU A 155 -11.58 -1.46 18.52
N ILE A 156 -10.98 -0.58 17.72
CA ILE A 156 -10.79 0.83 18.07
C ILE A 156 -12.14 1.51 18.38
N LYS A 157 -13.15 1.27 17.54
CA LYS A 157 -14.47 1.87 17.73
C LYS A 157 -15.15 1.46 19.03
N GLU A 158 -14.92 0.23 19.47
CA GLU A 158 -15.52 -0.34 20.69
C GLU A 158 -14.77 0.06 21.95
N SER A 159 -13.44 0.21 21.87
CA SER A 159 -12.57 0.35 23.06
C SER A 159 -12.06 1.78 23.30
N VAL A 160 -12.11 2.66 22.29
CA VAL A 160 -11.44 3.97 22.34
C VAL A 160 -12.44 5.11 22.26
N PRO A 161 -12.34 6.14 23.13
CA PRO A 161 -13.12 7.37 22.99
C PRO A 161 -12.65 8.15 21.76
N LEU A 162 -13.38 8.04 20.65
CA LEU A 162 -13.00 8.54 19.32
C LEU A 162 -12.74 10.06 19.23
N LYS A 163 -13.24 10.84 20.22
CA LYS A 163 -13.00 12.29 20.32
C LYS A 163 -11.66 12.62 21.00
N LYS A 164 -10.90 11.61 21.48
CA LYS A 164 -9.59 11.83 22.10
C LYS A 164 -8.63 12.43 21.09
N SER A 165 -7.88 13.44 21.54
CA SER A 165 -6.81 14.09 20.77
C SER A 165 -5.63 14.43 21.67
N PHE A 166 -4.46 14.58 21.06
CA PHE A 166 -3.26 15.11 21.67
C PHE A 166 -2.73 16.22 20.76
N GLY A 167 -2.78 17.48 21.24
CA GLY A 167 -2.58 18.63 20.35
C GLY A 167 -3.50 18.55 19.12
N ASP A 168 -2.92 18.71 17.94
CA ASP A 168 -3.65 18.60 16.65
C ASP A 168 -3.71 17.17 16.08
N ALA A 169 -3.21 16.15 16.81
CA ALA A 169 -3.34 14.75 16.45
C ALA A 169 -4.68 14.18 16.94
N CYS A 170 -5.47 13.61 16.04
CA CYS A 170 -6.78 13.07 16.38
C CYS A 170 -7.13 11.83 15.53
N ILE A 171 -8.14 11.08 15.99
CA ILE A 171 -8.74 9.97 15.25
C ILE A 171 -9.70 10.55 14.20
N SER A 172 -9.67 9.98 12.98
CA SER A 172 -10.60 10.37 11.91
C SER A 172 -12.03 9.96 12.25
N GLU A 173 -12.98 10.88 12.13
CA GLU A 173 -14.39 10.60 12.29
C GLU A 173 -14.94 9.64 11.23
N LYS A 174 -14.35 9.65 10.04
CA LYS A 174 -14.77 8.80 8.92
C LYS A 174 -14.27 7.35 9.03
N HIS A 175 -13.06 7.16 9.59
CA HIS A 175 -12.47 5.82 9.74
C HIS A 175 -11.47 5.82 10.91
N CYS A 176 -11.83 5.21 12.02
CA CYS A 176 -11.09 5.33 13.28
C CYS A 176 -9.68 4.72 13.29
N ASN A 177 -9.30 3.89 12.31
CA ASN A 177 -7.91 3.45 12.12
C ASN A 177 -7.05 4.44 11.31
N PHE A 178 -7.58 5.65 11.03
CA PHE A 178 -6.84 6.74 10.37
C PHE A 178 -6.60 7.85 11.37
N PHE A 179 -5.35 8.14 11.66
CA PHE A 179 -4.97 9.26 12.51
C PHE A 179 -4.63 10.47 11.65
N VAL A 180 -5.08 11.61 12.08
CA VAL A 180 -5.09 12.86 11.31
C VAL A 180 -4.33 13.94 12.04
N ASN A 181 -3.50 14.67 11.30
CA ASN A 181 -2.97 15.94 11.74
C ASN A 181 -3.90 17.07 11.28
N LYS A 182 -4.66 17.68 12.18
CA LYS A 182 -5.57 18.79 11.89
C LYS A 182 -4.86 20.10 11.53
N GLY A 183 -3.58 20.20 11.81
CA GLY A 183 -2.82 21.45 11.55
C GLY A 183 -1.34 21.28 11.85
N ASN A 184 -0.97 21.43 13.11
CA ASN A 184 0.39 21.51 13.60
C ASN A 184 0.74 20.40 14.61
N ALA A 185 0.13 19.20 14.51
CA ALA A 185 0.48 18.08 15.37
C ALA A 185 1.98 17.79 15.28
N LYS A 186 2.61 17.68 16.44
CA LYS A 186 4.01 17.29 16.60
C LYS A 186 4.16 15.78 16.59
N PHE A 187 5.37 15.29 16.43
CA PHE A 187 5.68 13.86 16.53
C PHE A 187 5.17 13.26 17.85
N ASP A 188 5.40 13.94 18.97
CA ASP A 188 4.98 13.47 20.31
C ASP A 188 3.45 13.39 20.44
N ASP A 189 2.71 14.29 19.81
CA ASP A 189 1.24 14.24 19.80
C ASP A 189 0.74 12.99 19.08
N MET A 190 1.29 12.71 17.90
CA MET A 190 0.93 11.53 17.12
C MET A 190 1.37 10.25 17.84
N LYS A 191 2.57 10.23 18.42
CA LYS A 191 3.08 9.11 19.22
C LYS A 191 2.16 8.79 20.39
N LYS A 192 1.81 9.79 21.20
CA LYS A 192 0.88 9.63 22.34
C LYS A 192 -0.49 9.10 21.90
N LEU A 193 -1.00 9.55 20.74
CA LEU A 193 -2.26 9.06 20.20
C LEU A 193 -2.17 7.58 19.82
N ILE A 194 -1.06 7.16 19.17
CA ILE A 194 -0.82 5.77 18.79
C ILE A 194 -0.72 4.88 20.03
N GLU A 195 0.09 5.28 21.02
CA GLU A 195 0.27 4.56 22.28
C GLU A 195 -1.05 4.41 23.02
N PHE A 196 -1.79 5.50 23.19
CA PHE A 196 -3.10 5.50 23.85
C PHE A 196 -4.09 4.52 23.20
N VAL A 197 -4.17 4.52 21.86
CA VAL A 197 -5.08 3.61 21.16
C VAL A 197 -4.59 2.16 21.26
N SER A 198 -3.27 1.92 21.18
CA SER A 198 -2.68 0.59 21.31
C SER A 198 -2.89 -0.03 22.68
N GLU A 199 -2.86 0.79 23.75
CA GLU A 199 -3.10 0.34 25.13
C GLU A 199 -4.58 0.13 25.45
N SER A 200 -5.47 0.76 24.68
CA SER A 200 -6.93 0.68 24.89
C SER A 200 -7.57 -0.52 24.17
N VAL A 201 -6.89 -1.11 23.20
CA VAL A 201 -7.37 -2.24 22.36
C VAL A 201 -6.72 -3.54 22.77
#